data_519cfc4c14866c40116da922de5e40c7
#
_entry.id   519cfc4c14866c40116da922de5e40c7
#
_cell.length_a   1.000
_cell.length_b   1.000
_cell.length_c   1.000
_cell.angle_alpha   90.00
_cell.angle_beta   90.00
_cell.angle_gamma   90.00
#
_symmetry.space_group_name_H-M   'P 1'
#
loop_
_entity.id
_entity.type
_entity.pdbx_description
1 polymer ?
#
loop_
_entity_poly.entity_id
_entity_poly.type
_entity_poly.pdbx_seq_one_letter_code
_entity_poly.pdbx_strand_id
1 'polypeptide(L)'
;DCPESRGLGDVYKRQVTKIAPIILALIMLGLGLGLKLEDFGRVFKTPKDFIVGFISQLIILPIVAYILILILKTPPEIAIGVMIIAAAPGGVTSNVMTKFADGDVALSISLTAVISLLSIITVPLIIYTSADMLGITEVSQNISMTGIALKMFLVVTVPVILGMIIRKFAENFISSK
;
A
#
# COMPACT_ATOMS: atom_id res chain seq x y z
N ASP A 1 18.78 33.78 5.31
CA ASP A 1 18.86 32.38 4.82
C ASP A 1 20.31 31.93 4.85
N CYS A 2 20.70 31.22 5.91
CA CYS A 2 22.04 30.65 6.03
C CYS A 2 22.28 29.54 5.00
N PRO A 3 23.37 29.54 4.24
CA PRO A 3 23.69 28.47 3.28
C PRO A 3 23.83 27.08 3.95
N GLU A 4 24.13 27.04 5.23
CA GLU A 4 24.31 25.84 6.04
C GLU A 4 22.99 25.06 6.24
N SER A 5 21.83 25.76 6.34
CA SER A 5 20.52 25.14 6.48
C SER A 5 20.05 24.42 5.19
N ARG A 6 20.47 24.89 4.03
CA ARG A 6 20.20 24.23 2.74
C ARG A 6 21.00 22.92 2.60
N GLY A 7 22.24 22.88 3.03
CA GLY A 7 23.08 21.68 2.98
C GLY A 7 22.57 20.55 3.88
N LEU A 8 22.14 20.87 5.10
CA LEU A 8 21.56 19.91 6.03
C LEU A 8 20.21 19.35 5.50
N GLY A 9 19.36 20.21 4.92
CA GLY A 9 18.10 19.80 4.32
C GLY A 9 18.28 18.84 3.13
N ASP A 10 19.28 19.09 2.29
CA ASP A 10 19.58 18.25 1.13
C ASP A 10 20.19 16.89 1.52
N VAL A 11 21.05 16.87 2.55
CA VAL A 11 21.60 15.61 3.11
C VAL A 11 20.48 14.79 3.73
N TYR A 12 19.59 15.42 4.49
CA TYR A 12 18.44 14.76 5.11
C TYR A 12 17.47 14.19 4.06
N LYS A 13 17.14 14.98 3.04
CA LYS A 13 16.31 14.53 1.91
C LYS A 13 16.94 13.33 1.19
N ARG A 14 18.23 13.35 0.91
CA ARG A 14 18.95 12.24 0.25
C ARG A 14 18.96 10.98 1.13
N GLN A 15 19.17 11.11 2.44
CA GLN A 15 19.13 9.98 3.37
C GLN A 15 17.73 9.38 3.45
N VAL A 16 16.69 10.19 3.62
CA VAL A 16 15.30 9.72 3.68
C VAL A 16 14.93 9.02 2.37
N THR A 17 15.27 9.59 1.21
CA THR A 17 14.95 9.02 -0.10
C THR A 17 15.63 7.66 -0.35
N LYS A 18 16.82 7.42 0.23
CA LYS A 18 17.54 6.15 0.08
C LYS A 18 17.14 5.13 1.14
N ILE A 19 16.92 5.56 2.37
CA ILE A 19 16.64 4.67 3.51
C ILE A 19 15.18 4.24 3.56
N ALA A 20 14.25 5.15 3.24
CA ALA A 20 12.82 4.87 3.28
C ALA A 20 12.39 3.66 2.43
N PRO A 21 12.85 3.47 1.18
CA PRO A 21 12.51 2.26 0.41
C PRO A 21 13.04 0.98 1.04
N ILE A 22 14.20 1.01 1.69
CA ILE A 22 14.80 -0.16 2.35
C ILE A 22 13.97 -0.54 3.57
N ILE A 23 13.62 0.44 4.41
CA ILE A 23 12.76 0.21 5.57
C ILE A 23 11.40 -0.32 5.13
N LEU A 24 10.81 0.27 4.08
CA LEU A 24 9.55 -0.20 3.52
C LEU A 24 9.64 -1.64 3.03
N ALA A 25 10.72 -1.99 2.30
CA ALA A 25 10.94 -3.36 1.85
C ALA A 25 11.08 -4.35 3.02
N LEU A 26 11.74 -3.97 4.13
CA LEU A 26 11.84 -4.79 5.34
C LEU A 26 10.47 -4.98 6.01
N ILE A 27 9.66 -3.93 6.08
CA ILE A 27 8.28 -4.01 6.59
C ILE A 27 7.44 -4.94 5.71
N MET A 28 7.55 -4.81 4.38
CA MET A 28 6.85 -5.66 3.42
C MET A 28 7.30 -7.12 3.49
N LEU A 29 8.59 -7.36 3.72
CA LEU A 29 9.11 -8.70 4.01
C LEU A 29 8.48 -9.29 5.28
N GLY A 30 8.39 -8.51 6.35
CA GLY A 30 7.72 -8.90 7.60
C GLY A 30 6.24 -9.23 7.40
N LEU A 31 5.53 -8.43 6.58
CA LEU A 31 4.16 -8.73 6.17
C LEU A 31 4.08 -10.06 5.43
N GLY A 32 4.98 -10.29 4.46
CA GLY A 32 5.04 -11.55 3.70
C GLY A 32 5.27 -12.76 4.59
N LEU A 33 6.09 -12.64 5.62
CA LEU A 33 6.27 -13.69 6.64
C LEU A 33 4.99 -13.98 7.44
N GLY A 34 4.08 -13.03 7.55
CA GLY A 34 2.76 -13.20 8.18
C GLY A 34 1.71 -13.86 7.29
N LEU A 35 1.85 -13.84 5.97
CA LEU A 35 0.87 -14.31 5.00
C LEU A 35 1.03 -15.79 4.67
N LYS A 36 -0.11 -16.50 4.56
CA LYS A 36 -0.19 -17.89 4.06
C LYS A 36 -0.84 -17.92 2.67
N LEU A 37 -0.44 -18.88 1.86
CA LEU A 37 -1.14 -19.13 0.58
C LEU A 37 -2.63 -19.46 0.77
N GLU A 38 -2.99 -20.04 1.92
CA GLU A 38 -4.36 -20.34 2.30
C GLU A 38 -5.23 -19.08 2.48
N ASP A 39 -4.60 -17.94 2.85
CA ASP A 39 -5.30 -16.66 3.02
C ASP A 39 -5.88 -16.16 1.69
N PHE A 40 -5.18 -16.43 0.59
CA PHE A 40 -5.69 -16.14 -0.77
C PHE A 40 -6.84 -17.09 -1.17
N GLY A 41 -6.81 -18.33 -0.71
CA GLY A 41 -7.89 -19.31 -0.94
C GLY A 41 -9.19 -18.97 -0.20
N ARG A 42 -9.10 -18.18 0.85
CA ARG A 42 -10.26 -17.76 1.66
C ARG A 42 -11.24 -16.85 0.91
N VAL A 43 -10.76 -16.11 -0.08
CA VAL A 43 -11.59 -15.34 -1.03
C VAL A 43 -12.72 -16.20 -1.61
N PHE A 44 -12.47 -17.49 -1.85
CA PHE A 44 -13.45 -18.42 -2.40
C PHE A 44 -14.41 -18.99 -1.35
N LYS A 45 -14.09 -18.90 -0.05
CA LYS A 45 -14.92 -19.41 1.04
C LYS A 45 -16.00 -18.43 1.47
N THR A 46 -15.68 -17.12 1.53
CA THR A 46 -16.61 -16.05 1.88
C THR A 46 -16.63 -14.96 0.81
N PRO A 47 -17.08 -15.26 -0.40
CA PRO A 47 -16.94 -14.34 -1.53
C PRO A 47 -17.73 -13.05 -1.36
N LYS A 48 -18.88 -13.08 -0.69
CA LYS A 48 -19.72 -11.88 -0.47
C LYS A 48 -19.00 -10.85 0.41
N ASP A 49 -18.51 -11.29 1.57
CA ASP A 49 -17.85 -10.42 2.54
C ASP A 49 -16.53 -9.89 1.98
N PHE A 50 -15.80 -10.75 1.24
CA PHE A 50 -14.60 -10.35 0.54
C PHE A 50 -14.87 -9.28 -0.53
N ILE A 51 -15.87 -9.46 -1.39
CA ILE A 51 -16.22 -8.50 -2.44
C ILE A 51 -16.64 -7.16 -1.85
N VAL A 52 -17.44 -7.16 -0.79
CA VAL A 52 -17.86 -5.93 -0.11
C VAL A 52 -16.65 -5.18 0.44
N GLY A 53 -15.76 -5.85 1.16
CA GLY A 53 -14.53 -5.26 1.68
C GLY A 53 -13.59 -4.76 0.56
N PHE A 54 -13.46 -5.54 -0.50
CA PHE A 54 -12.65 -5.20 -1.67
C PHE A 54 -13.15 -3.94 -2.39
N ILE A 55 -14.44 -3.88 -2.70
CA ILE A 55 -15.06 -2.70 -3.33
C ILE A 55 -14.97 -1.49 -2.39
N SER A 56 -15.23 -1.68 -1.10
CA SER A 56 -15.15 -0.61 -0.11
C SER A 56 -13.76 0.02 -0.06
N GLN A 57 -12.72 -0.78 -0.04
CA GLN A 57 -11.36 -0.30 0.07
C GLN A 57 -10.79 0.23 -1.26
N LEU A 58 -11.09 -0.43 -2.37
CA LEU A 58 -10.49 -0.09 -3.66
C LEU A 58 -11.23 1.03 -4.40
N ILE A 59 -12.53 1.15 -4.20
CA ILE A 59 -13.39 2.08 -4.93
C ILE A 59 -13.98 3.14 -4.00
N ILE A 60 -14.68 2.72 -2.92
CA ILE A 60 -15.41 3.66 -2.07
C ILE A 60 -14.44 4.59 -1.34
N LEU A 61 -13.37 4.06 -0.78
CA LEU A 61 -12.41 4.85 -0.01
C LEU A 61 -11.72 5.95 -0.84
N PRO A 62 -11.19 5.69 -2.05
CA PRO A 62 -10.68 6.75 -2.92
C PRO A 62 -11.73 7.77 -3.34
N ILE A 63 -12.98 7.35 -3.62
CA ILE A 63 -14.07 8.27 -3.96
C ILE A 63 -14.39 9.19 -2.78
N VAL A 64 -14.51 8.65 -1.57
CA VAL A 64 -14.75 9.45 -0.35
C VAL A 64 -13.61 10.42 -0.11
N ALA A 65 -12.37 9.98 -0.25
CA ALA A 65 -11.20 10.84 -0.12
C ALA A 65 -11.23 11.99 -1.14
N TYR A 66 -11.56 11.69 -2.40
CA TYR A 66 -11.69 12.70 -3.46
C TYR A 66 -12.80 13.72 -3.16
N ILE A 67 -13.98 13.26 -2.71
CA ILE A 67 -15.09 14.14 -2.31
C ILE A 67 -14.66 15.05 -1.15
N LEU A 68 -13.97 14.51 -0.14
CA LEU A 68 -13.47 15.30 0.99
C LEU A 68 -12.47 16.37 0.55
N ILE A 69 -11.56 16.04 -0.38
CA ILE A 69 -10.62 17.00 -0.98
C ILE A 69 -11.37 18.18 -1.62
N LEU A 70 -12.43 17.91 -2.37
CA LEU A 70 -13.24 18.95 -3.02
C LEU A 70 -13.99 19.81 -2.00
N ILE A 71 -14.61 19.20 -0.98
CA ILE A 71 -15.37 19.91 0.05
C ILE A 71 -14.45 20.80 0.88
N LEU A 72 -13.29 20.29 1.28
CA LEU A 72 -12.32 20.99 2.13
C LEU A 72 -11.45 21.96 1.34
N LYS A 73 -11.58 22.02 -0.01
CA LYS A 73 -10.73 22.83 -0.90
C LYS A 73 -9.24 22.64 -0.59
N THR A 74 -8.84 21.39 -0.44
CA THR A 74 -7.48 21.02 -0.02
C THR A 74 -6.46 21.46 -1.09
N PRO A 75 -5.30 22.05 -0.69
CA PRO A 75 -4.25 22.40 -1.64
C PRO A 75 -3.77 21.16 -2.43
N PRO A 76 -3.38 21.34 -3.72
CA PRO A 76 -3.03 20.23 -4.62
C PRO A 76 -2.00 19.26 -4.08
N GLU A 77 -0.98 19.76 -3.40
CA GLU A 77 0.11 18.95 -2.86
C GLU A 77 -0.39 18.02 -1.74
N ILE A 78 -1.28 18.52 -0.89
CA ILE A 78 -1.90 17.73 0.19
C ILE A 78 -2.95 16.79 -0.40
N ALA A 79 -3.70 17.23 -1.41
CA ALA A 79 -4.73 16.43 -2.07
C ALA A 79 -4.16 15.14 -2.66
N ILE A 80 -3.01 15.21 -3.36
CA ILE A 80 -2.32 14.01 -3.86
C ILE A 80 -1.88 13.11 -2.71
N GLY A 81 -1.33 13.67 -1.62
CA GLY A 81 -0.95 12.90 -0.44
C GLY A 81 -2.13 12.12 0.16
N VAL A 82 -3.30 12.75 0.28
CA VAL A 82 -4.53 12.10 0.75
C VAL A 82 -4.96 10.99 -0.21
N MET A 83 -4.90 11.20 -1.52
CA MET A 83 -5.23 10.18 -2.51
C MET A 83 -4.28 8.99 -2.47
N ILE A 84 -2.97 9.21 -2.26
CA ILE A 84 -1.98 8.14 -2.09
C ILE A 84 -2.32 7.30 -0.86
N ILE A 85 -2.66 7.92 0.26
CA ILE A 85 -3.05 7.21 1.49
C ILE A 85 -4.34 6.43 1.28
N ALA A 86 -5.34 7.02 0.61
CA ALA A 86 -6.61 6.36 0.30
C ALA A 86 -6.46 5.19 -0.68
N ALA A 87 -5.47 5.24 -1.57
CA ALA A 87 -5.16 4.16 -2.51
C ALA A 87 -4.31 3.04 -1.88
N ALA A 88 -3.67 3.30 -0.72
CA ALA A 88 -2.79 2.34 -0.09
C ALA A 88 -3.57 1.11 0.44
N PRO A 89 -3.01 -0.10 0.31
CA PRO A 89 -3.62 -1.30 0.91
C PRO A 89 -3.64 -1.19 2.44
N GLY A 90 -4.58 -1.89 3.08
CA GLY A 90 -4.61 -2.03 4.53
C GLY A 90 -3.30 -2.63 5.06
N GLY A 91 -2.94 -2.27 6.29
CA GLY A 91 -1.70 -2.75 6.92
C GLY A 91 -1.96 -3.73 8.08
N VAL A 92 -0.88 -4.16 8.73
CA VAL A 92 -0.94 -5.02 9.93
C VAL A 92 -1.83 -4.40 11.01
N THR A 93 -1.83 -3.07 11.11
CA THR A 93 -2.64 -2.33 12.08
C THR A 93 -4.14 -2.60 11.90
N SER A 94 -4.63 -2.71 10.65
CA SER A 94 -6.04 -3.03 10.40
C SER A 94 -6.41 -4.42 10.90
N ASN A 95 -5.51 -5.41 10.76
CA ASN A 95 -5.72 -6.77 11.25
C ASN A 95 -5.78 -6.81 12.79
N VAL A 96 -4.93 -6.03 13.46
CA VAL A 96 -4.92 -5.89 14.92
C VAL A 96 -6.21 -5.21 15.41
N MET A 97 -6.64 -4.14 14.74
CA MET A 97 -7.90 -3.46 15.05
C MET A 97 -9.11 -4.37 14.85
N THR A 98 -9.12 -5.17 13.77
CA THR A 98 -10.17 -6.17 13.54
C THR A 98 -10.25 -7.18 14.68
N LYS A 99 -9.10 -7.61 15.22
CA LYS A 99 -9.04 -8.51 16.37
C LYS A 99 -9.61 -7.87 17.64
N PHE A 100 -9.30 -6.61 17.91
CA PHE A 100 -9.85 -5.89 19.06
C PHE A 100 -11.37 -5.63 18.95
N ALA A 101 -11.88 -5.54 17.71
CA ALA A 101 -13.29 -5.37 17.44
C ALA A 101 -14.07 -6.70 17.35
N ASP A 102 -13.46 -7.84 17.74
CA ASP A 102 -14.02 -9.19 17.60
C ASP A 102 -14.50 -9.52 16.16
N GLY A 103 -13.87 -8.90 15.14
CA GLY A 103 -14.18 -9.13 13.75
C GLY A 103 -13.42 -10.31 13.14
N ASP A 104 -13.74 -10.63 11.87
CA ASP A 104 -13.04 -11.70 11.14
C ASP A 104 -11.63 -11.26 10.71
N VAL A 105 -10.66 -11.55 11.57
CA VAL A 105 -9.24 -11.26 11.33
C VAL A 105 -8.73 -11.96 10.06
N ALA A 106 -9.25 -13.11 9.76
CA ALA A 106 -8.83 -13.88 8.63
C ALA A 106 -9.31 -13.27 7.30
N LEU A 107 -10.50 -12.70 7.28
CA LEU A 107 -11.00 -11.90 6.17
C LEU A 107 -10.13 -10.64 5.99
N SER A 108 -9.80 -9.94 7.09
CA SER A 108 -8.94 -8.77 7.06
C SER A 108 -7.55 -9.06 6.48
N ILE A 109 -6.92 -10.16 6.90
CA ILE A 109 -5.62 -10.61 6.36
C ILE A 109 -5.73 -10.93 4.87
N SER A 110 -6.77 -11.67 4.46
CA SER A 110 -6.99 -12.04 3.05
C SER A 110 -7.21 -10.80 2.16
N LEU A 111 -8.00 -9.83 2.62
CA LEU A 111 -8.19 -8.55 1.94
C LEU A 111 -6.86 -7.80 1.78
N THR A 112 -6.12 -7.65 2.88
CA THR A 112 -4.81 -6.98 2.87
C THR A 112 -3.86 -7.65 1.88
N ALA A 113 -3.79 -8.97 1.86
CA ALA A 113 -2.92 -9.73 0.97
C ALA A 113 -3.25 -9.48 -0.51
N VAL A 114 -4.52 -9.63 -0.87
CA VAL A 114 -4.96 -9.46 -2.28
C VAL A 114 -4.80 -8.02 -2.73
N ILE A 115 -5.23 -7.05 -1.91
CA ILE A 115 -5.15 -5.63 -2.27
C ILE A 115 -3.69 -5.18 -2.34
N SER A 116 -2.79 -5.69 -1.49
CA SER A 116 -1.35 -5.39 -1.58
C SER A 116 -0.74 -5.83 -2.91
N LEU A 117 -1.15 -6.97 -3.46
CA LEU A 117 -0.68 -7.40 -4.78
C LEU A 117 -1.30 -6.54 -5.89
N LEU A 118 -2.59 -6.21 -5.79
CA LEU A 118 -3.27 -5.38 -6.77
C LEU A 118 -2.83 -3.91 -6.73
N SER A 119 -2.29 -3.44 -5.62
CA SER A 119 -1.83 -2.05 -5.45
C SER A 119 -0.75 -1.63 -6.46
N ILE A 120 0.00 -2.59 -7.01
CA ILE A 120 0.97 -2.34 -8.08
C ILE A 120 0.32 -1.63 -9.28
N ILE A 121 -0.92 -2.01 -9.58
CA ILE A 121 -1.69 -1.48 -10.71
C ILE A 121 -2.62 -0.36 -10.23
N THR A 122 -3.33 -0.59 -9.12
CA THR A 122 -4.39 0.29 -8.67
C THR A 122 -3.87 1.61 -8.10
N VAL A 123 -2.76 1.61 -7.38
CA VAL A 123 -2.20 2.85 -6.82
C VAL A 123 -1.72 3.80 -7.91
N PRO A 124 -0.88 3.39 -8.89
CA PRO A 124 -0.52 4.27 -10.00
C PRO A 124 -1.73 4.80 -10.78
N LEU A 125 -2.73 3.94 -11.00
CA LEU A 125 -3.95 4.33 -11.70
C LEU A 125 -4.74 5.40 -10.95
N ILE A 126 -4.95 5.21 -9.64
CA ILE A 126 -5.67 6.16 -8.79
C ILE A 126 -4.92 7.49 -8.71
N ILE A 127 -3.59 7.46 -8.54
CA ILE A 127 -2.77 8.67 -8.47
C ILE A 127 -2.85 9.44 -9.79
N TYR A 128 -2.71 8.76 -10.93
CA TYR A 128 -2.76 9.40 -12.23
C TYR A 128 -4.13 10.03 -12.50
N THR A 129 -5.20 9.26 -12.32
CA THR A 129 -6.57 9.77 -12.52
C THR A 129 -6.90 10.91 -11.58
N SER A 130 -6.46 10.84 -10.32
CA SER A 130 -6.69 11.90 -9.34
C SER A 130 -5.92 13.17 -9.67
N ALA A 131 -4.67 13.06 -10.13
CA ALA A 131 -3.86 14.20 -10.53
C ALA A 131 -4.47 14.92 -11.74
N ASP A 132 -4.97 14.14 -12.72
CA ASP A 132 -5.65 14.67 -13.89
C ASP A 132 -6.96 15.41 -13.51
N MET A 133 -7.81 14.78 -12.68
CA MET A 133 -9.07 15.37 -12.22
C MET A 133 -8.87 16.60 -11.33
N LEU A 134 -7.77 16.68 -10.59
CA LEU A 134 -7.42 17.85 -9.75
C LEU A 134 -6.70 18.94 -10.53
N GLY A 135 -6.45 18.75 -11.84
CA GLY A 135 -5.79 19.72 -12.70
C GLY A 135 -4.29 19.91 -12.40
N ILE A 136 -3.64 18.93 -11.79
CA ILE A 136 -2.21 18.99 -11.41
C ILE A 136 -1.38 18.45 -12.56
N THR A 137 -1.24 19.28 -13.60
CA THR A 137 -0.57 18.89 -14.86
C THR A 137 0.92 18.56 -14.70
N GLU A 138 1.62 19.19 -13.76
CA GLU A 138 3.04 18.88 -13.49
C GLU A 138 3.25 17.45 -12.98
N VAL A 139 2.32 16.95 -12.19
CA VAL A 139 2.36 15.58 -11.67
C VAL A 139 1.99 14.58 -12.75
N SER A 140 0.97 14.86 -13.55
CA SER A 140 0.51 13.95 -14.60
C SER A 140 1.50 13.81 -15.76
N GLN A 141 2.25 14.86 -16.11
CA GLN A 141 3.23 14.85 -17.19
C GLN A 141 4.58 14.23 -16.80
N ASN A 142 5.00 14.37 -15.53
CA ASN A 142 6.28 13.86 -15.04
C ASN A 142 6.22 12.46 -14.43
N ILE A 143 5.03 11.92 -14.20
CA ILE A 143 4.85 10.60 -13.62
C ILE A 143 4.69 9.56 -14.72
N SER A 144 5.74 8.76 -14.94
CA SER A 144 5.61 7.52 -15.71
C SER A 144 4.86 6.46 -14.87
N MET A 145 3.63 6.12 -15.28
CA MET A 145 2.85 5.03 -14.67
C MET A 145 3.67 3.74 -14.55
N THR A 146 4.40 3.40 -15.62
CA THR A 146 5.29 2.22 -15.67
C THR A 146 6.43 2.33 -14.65
N GLY A 147 6.98 3.53 -14.49
CA GLY A 147 8.05 3.77 -13.52
C GLY A 147 7.59 3.62 -12.07
N ILE A 148 6.39 4.10 -11.73
CA ILE A 148 5.81 3.91 -10.40
C ILE A 148 5.45 2.44 -10.19
N ALA A 149 4.77 1.81 -11.14
CA ALA A 149 4.39 0.39 -11.04
C ALA A 149 5.62 -0.51 -10.83
N LEU A 150 6.71 -0.27 -11.58
CA LEU A 150 7.95 -1.03 -11.43
C LEU A 150 8.61 -0.82 -10.06
N LYS A 151 8.66 0.41 -9.57
CA LYS A 151 9.17 0.71 -8.23
C LYS A 151 8.33 0.05 -7.13
N MET A 152 7.00 0.11 -7.25
CA MET A 152 6.10 -0.56 -6.31
C MET A 152 6.24 -2.08 -6.37
N PHE A 153 6.38 -2.65 -7.56
CA PHE A 153 6.64 -4.08 -7.72
C PHE A 153 7.91 -4.50 -6.98
N LEU A 154 9.02 -3.78 -7.19
CA LEU A 154 10.31 -4.11 -6.56
C LEU A 154 10.30 -3.91 -5.04
N VAL A 155 9.68 -2.83 -4.55
CA VAL A 155 9.75 -2.45 -3.12
C VAL A 155 8.66 -3.10 -2.28
N VAL A 156 7.51 -3.43 -2.87
CA VAL A 156 6.37 -4.02 -2.16
C VAL A 156 6.24 -5.51 -2.47
N THR A 157 6.08 -5.88 -3.73
CA THR A 157 5.71 -7.26 -4.11
C THR A 157 6.85 -8.24 -3.94
N VAL A 158 8.05 -7.88 -4.38
CA VAL A 158 9.21 -8.77 -4.28
C VAL A 158 9.50 -9.14 -2.82
N PRO A 159 9.58 -8.21 -1.85
CA PRO A 159 9.78 -8.56 -0.45
C PRO A 159 8.64 -9.38 0.15
N VAL A 160 7.39 -9.10 -0.21
CA VAL A 160 6.22 -9.88 0.26
C VAL A 160 6.33 -11.33 -0.21
N ILE A 161 6.61 -11.55 -1.49
CA ILE A 161 6.76 -12.90 -2.06
C ILE A 161 7.94 -13.62 -1.39
N LEU A 162 9.08 -12.96 -1.20
CA LEU A 162 10.24 -13.52 -0.50
C LEU A 162 9.87 -13.92 0.94
N GLY A 163 9.12 -13.07 1.66
CA GLY A 163 8.65 -13.38 3.01
C GLY A 163 7.76 -14.63 3.04
N MET A 164 6.82 -14.76 2.12
CA MET A 164 5.96 -15.94 1.99
C MET A 164 6.77 -17.21 1.67
N ILE A 165 7.77 -17.11 0.81
CA ILE A 165 8.65 -18.23 0.46
C ILE A 165 9.47 -18.66 1.68
N ILE A 166 10.10 -17.72 2.39
CA ILE A 166 10.88 -18.00 3.61
C ILE A 166 9.99 -18.69 4.65
N ARG A 167 8.77 -18.20 4.86
CA ARG A 167 7.81 -18.82 5.77
C ARG A 167 7.52 -20.27 5.39
N LYS A 168 7.19 -20.53 4.12
CA LYS A 168 6.90 -21.88 3.64
C LYS A 168 8.05 -22.85 3.89
N PHE A 169 9.30 -22.40 3.67
CA PHE A 169 10.49 -23.22 3.98
C PHE A 169 10.67 -23.43 5.48
N ALA A 170 10.43 -22.40 6.30
CA ALA A 170 10.53 -22.51 7.76
C ALA A 170 9.45 -23.44 8.34
N GLU A 171 8.21 -23.37 7.87
CA GLU A 171 7.14 -24.29 8.29
C GLU A 171 7.47 -25.74 7.92
N ASN A 172 8.00 -25.99 6.72
CA ASN A 172 8.43 -27.34 6.31
C ASN A 172 9.58 -27.86 7.16
N PHE A 173 10.52 -27.00 7.55
CA PHE A 173 11.65 -27.41 8.41
C PHE A 173 11.22 -27.74 9.85
N ILE A 174 10.23 -27.00 10.38
CA ILE A 174 9.70 -27.24 11.73
C ILE A 174 8.80 -28.48 11.75
N SER A 175 8.00 -28.70 10.69
CA SER A 175 7.10 -29.86 10.59
C SER A 175 7.80 -31.17 10.29
N SER A 176 9.09 -31.11 9.87
CA SER A 176 9.94 -32.30 9.59
C SER A 176 10.70 -32.81 10.82
N LYS A 177 10.52 -32.20 11.99
CA LYS A 177 11.05 -32.67 13.29
C LYS A 177 9.92 -33.15 14.19
#